data_abb4267ea01bfefc3c47a04382fd4d94
#
_entry.id   abb4267ea01bfefc3c47a04382fd4d94
#
_cell.length_a   1.000
_cell.length_b   1.000
_cell.length_c   1.000
_cell.angle_alpha   90.00
_cell.angle_beta   90.00
_cell.angle_gamma   90.00
#
_symmetry.space_group_name_H-M   'P 1'
#
loop_
_entity.id
_entity.type
_entity.pdbx_description
1 polymer ?
#
loop_
_entity_poly.entity_id
_entity_poly.type
_entity_poly.pdbx_seq_one_letter_code
_entity_poly.pdbx_strand_id
1 'polypeptide(L)'
;MRLLKMIGVLTLSALFAVSCSKEAGTTNGPQEGDCPEEMILDIKFLGQSKPSHMEIDNQRKKITLDFAEGVVPSNVELKLILEDGVTMKDPSENPFVLDLTKTCPIVLAYAGKDYRYLVIANLSGNDDENVMRDGPVSDMALMYYGGSHRIGMSDWTSEQLRSNVVYQDRNGKEHWLFDSFLFLETSDGGGHYFESGFDDPNNPRPNEKGANKSDWTKILDKYFAADGPIARLDKEVGNAIQRVSVPVYKRRVVIFLPVPFYRQTNWGTLSGKAMDFSVKADRVEASKWYVDEVIRRFNKLNANYLALDGIYYVAEQLTNNRDYIPTVADYIKSKNLKFYWIPYWGADGMGEWKNMKFDTAFLQPNYAFPQTKPDYDSHFKSIMNFASSKGMDLEMEFDEYALYNNKLGDYRADRVRDYLRAFKAYGVTTKNKIAYYQSNCMVHSLKTSEYKQDNDLYHEICTMIVERQRRRGED
;
A
#
# COMPACT_ATOMS: atom_id res chain seq x y z
N MET A 1 15.49 -17.53 54.18
CA MET A 1 16.87 -17.63 54.72
C MET A 1 17.85 -17.51 53.55
N ARG A 2 18.73 -16.51 53.59
CA ARG A 2 19.88 -16.17 52.72
C ARG A 2 19.51 -15.57 51.33
N LEU A 3 19.73 -14.33 51.10
CA LEU A 3 20.75 -13.29 51.22
C LEU A 3 21.35 -12.93 49.82
N LEU A 4 21.05 -11.71 49.47
CA LEU A 4 21.72 -10.74 48.57
C LEU A 4 23.12 -11.08 48.07
N LYS A 5 23.38 -10.68 46.81
CA LYS A 5 24.55 -9.84 46.52
C LYS A 5 24.27 -8.93 45.28
N MET A 6 24.25 -7.63 45.54
CA MET A 6 24.45 -6.56 44.57
C MET A 6 25.91 -6.55 44.12
N ILE A 7 26.14 -6.35 42.84
CA ILE A 7 27.43 -5.79 42.33
C ILE A 7 27.05 -4.72 41.33
N GLY A 8 27.40 -3.46 41.68
CA GLY A 8 27.34 -2.33 40.81
C GLY A 8 28.55 -2.32 39.87
N VAL A 9 28.34 -1.84 38.66
CA VAL A 9 29.41 -1.49 37.73
C VAL A 9 29.26 -0.02 37.34
N LEU A 10 30.33 0.73 37.65
CA LEU A 10 30.50 2.13 37.31
C LEU A 10 30.58 2.34 35.79
N THR A 11 29.88 3.35 35.35
CA THR A 11 30.08 3.97 34.02
C THR A 11 31.32 4.85 34.00
N LEU A 12 32.23 4.59 33.09
CA LEU A 12 33.34 5.45 32.79
C LEU A 12 33.14 6.09 31.39
N SER A 13 32.79 7.38 31.37
CA SER A 13 32.70 8.17 30.15
C SER A 13 34.12 8.60 29.77
N ALA A 14 34.60 8.19 28.61
CA ALA A 14 35.81 8.70 28.01
C ALA A 14 35.44 9.60 26.81
N LEU A 15 35.60 10.90 26.98
CA LEU A 15 35.65 11.87 25.87
C LEU A 15 36.99 11.69 25.13
N PHE A 16 36.90 11.38 23.84
CA PHE A 16 38.03 11.59 22.94
C PHE A 16 37.78 12.84 22.07
N ALA A 17 38.53 13.88 22.40
CA ALA A 17 38.73 15.01 21.49
C ALA A 17 39.80 14.58 20.47
N VAL A 18 39.45 14.56 19.20
CA VAL A 18 40.43 14.39 18.11
C VAL A 18 40.73 15.78 17.52
N SER A 19 41.95 16.21 17.72
CA SER A 19 42.59 17.39 17.13
C SER A 19 42.85 17.15 15.63
N CYS A 20 42.37 18.04 14.77
CA CYS A 20 42.79 18.10 13.36
C CYS A 20 44.23 18.65 13.25
N SER A 21 45.16 17.84 12.76
CA SER A 21 46.40 18.32 12.15
C SER A 21 46.29 18.17 10.63
N LYS A 22 46.45 19.28 9.92
CA LYS A 22 46.59 19.32 8.45
C LYS A 22 47.94 18.71 8.07
N GLU A 23 47.93 17.68 7.25
CA GLU A 23 49.08 17.35 6.39
C GLU A 23 48.62 17.33 4.93
N ALA A 24 49.44 17.94 4.10
CA ALA A 24 49.24 18.15 2.69
C ALA A 24 49.71 16.93 1.88
N GLY A 25 48.92 16.58 0.86
CA GLY A 25 49.44 16.02 -0.38
C GLY A 25 49.41 14.51 -0.51
N THR A 26 48.39 14.02 -1.23
CA THR A 26 48.58 13.10 -2.37
C THR A 26 47.24 12.98 -3.11
N THR A 27 47.28 13.25 -4.41
CA THR A 27 46.17 13.04 -5.35
C THR A 27 45.89 11.56 -5.48
N ASN A 28 44.90 11.06 -4.74
CA ASN A 28 44.25 9.80 -5.00
C ASN A 28 42.98 10.09 -5.75
N GLY A 29 42.75 9.42 -6.87
CA GLY A 29 41.47 9.41 -7.59
C GLY A 29 40.33 9.04 -6.67
N PRO A 30 39.06 9.34 -7.04
CA PRO A 30 37.91 9.18 -6.17
C PRO A 30 37.84 7.72 -5.67
N GLN A 31 37.97 7.58 -4.33
CA GLN A 31 37.58 6.32 -3.67
C GLN A 31 36.12 6.05 -3.97
N GLU A 32 35.68 4.78 -3.95
CA GLU A 32 34.27 4.38 -3.94
C GLU A 32 33.53 5.09 -2.81
N GLY A 33 33.14 6.33 -3.05
CA GLY A 33 32.59 7.27 -2.08
C GLY A 33 31.10 7.44 -2.26
N ASP A 34 30.48 7.81 -1.18
CA ASP A 34 29.07 8.12 -1.06
C ASP A 34 28.61 9.09 -2.16
N CYS A 35 27.36 8.87 -2.65
CA CYS A 35 26.66 9.78 -3.55
C CYS A 35 26.72 11.22 -3.00
N PRO A 36 27.05 12.26 -3.81
CA PRO A 36 26.96 13.63 -3.37
C PRO A 36 25.57 13.92 -2.77
N GLU A 37 25.51 14.66 -1.67
CA GLU A 37 24.23 15.07 -1.08
C GLU A 37 23.40 15.85 -2.10
N GLU A 38 24.04 16.67 -2.92
CA GLU A 38 23.42 17.46 -3.98
C GLU A 38 24.06 17.13 -5.33
N MET A 39 23.39 16.31 -6.14
CA MET A 39 23.82 15.99 -7.51
C MET A 39 23.42 17.07 -8.52
N ILE A 40 22.28 17.72 -8.29
CA ILE A 40 21.77 18.84 -9.09
C ILE A 40 21.81 20.08 -8.21
N LEU A 41 22.61 21.06 -8.62
CA LEU A 41 22.81 22.31 -7.91
C LEU A 41 21.78 23.38 -8.30
N ASP A 42 21.38 23.41 -9.58
CA ASP A 42 20.45 24.41 -10.12
C ASP A 42 19.88 23.97 -11.50
N ILE A 43 18.81 24.63 -11.94
CA ILE A 43 18.19 24.42 -13.24
C ILE A 43 18.01 25.75 -13.97
N LYS A 44 18.51 25.85 -15.19
CA LYS A 44 18.31 27.01 -16.09
C LYS A 44 17.27 26.65 -17.17
N PHE A 45 16.18 27.42 -17.24
CA PHE A 45 15.16 27.28 -18.27
C PHE A 45 15.53 28.17 -19.47
N LEU A 46 15.67 27.55 -20.65
CA LEU A 46 16.14 28.22 -21.87
C LEU A 46 14.99 28.58 -22.83
N GLY A 47 13.91 27.80 -22.81
CA GLY A 47 12.73 27.99 -23.64
C GLY A 47 11.73 29.04 -23.12
N GLN A 48 10.59 29.14 -23.81
CA GLN A 48 9.50 30.06 -23.42
C GLN A 48 8.68 29.54 -22.25
N SER A 49 8.54 28.23 -22.12
CA SER A 49 7.82 27.60 -21.02
C SER A 49 8.70 27.56 -19.77
N LYS A 50 8.49 28.53 -18.88
CA LYS A 50 9.22 28.62 -17.61
C LYS A 50 8.29 28.39 -16.44
N PRO A 51 8.69 27.59 -15.42
CA PRO A 51 7.93 27.48 -14.21
C PRO A 51 7.95 28.78 -13.41
N SER A 52 6.93 29.02 -12.61
CA SER A 52 6.83 30.10 -11.64
C SER A 52 7.61 29.81 -10.37
N HIS A 53 7.77 28.53 -10.04
CA HIS A 53 8.56 28.04 -8.92
C HIS A 53 9.18 26.69 -9.26
N MET A 54 10.31 26.34 -8.63
CA MET A 54 10.94 25.03 -8.72
C MET A 54 11.50 24.57 -7.37
N GLU A 55 11.47 23.28 -7.16
CA GLU A 55 12.07 22.59 -6.02
C GLU A 55 12.95 21.43 -6.52
N ILE A 56 14.17 21.34 -6.02
CA ILE A 56 15.10 20.22 -6.29
C ILE A 56 15.29 19.44 -5.00
N ASP A 57 14.71 18.24 -4.91
CA ASP A 57 14.92 17.33 -3.79
C ASP A 57 15.94 16.26 -4.19
N ASN A 58 17.22 16.56 -3.90
CA ASN A 58 18.32 15.66 -4.20
C ASN A 58 18.28 14.35 -3.39
N GLN A 59 17.70 14.35 -2.19
CA GLN A 59 17.57 13.14 -1.37
C GLN A 59 16.53 12.19 -1.94
N ARG A 60 15.37 12.73 -2.37
CA ARG A 60 14.28 11.96 -2.95
C ARG A 60 14.41 11.78 -4.47
N LYS A 61 15.44 12.36 -5.09
CA LYS A 61 15.68 12.34 -6.53
C LYS A 61 14.46 12.86 -7.33
N LYS A 62 13.94 14.01 -6.90
CA LYS A 62 12.73 14.64 -7.46
C LYS A 62 12.99 16.09 -7.80
N ILE A 63 12.46 16.53 -8.93
CA ILE A 63 12.41 17.94 -9.35
C ILE A 63 10.95 18.30 -9.55
N THR A 64 10.44 19.31 -8.85
CA THR A 64 9.09 19.82 -8.99
C THR A 64 9.13 21.20 -9.63
N LEU A 65 8.31 21.41 -10.67
CA LEU A 65 8.24 22.64 -11.44
C LEU A 65 6.79 23.13 -11.47
N ASP A 66 6.51 24.29 -10.88
CA ASP A 66 5.17 24.87 -10.84
C ASP A 66 4.95 25.79 -12.04
N PHE A 67 3.90 25.57 -12.82
CA PHE A 67 3.54 26.38 -13.97
C PHE A 67 2.26 27.19 -13.70
N ALA A 68 2.17 28.38 -14.28
CA ALA A 68 0.97 29.20 -14.18
C ALA A 68 -0.23 28.54 -14.89
N GLU A 69 -1.45 28.90 -14.45
CA GLU A 69 -2.68 28.43 -15.07
C GLU A 69 -2.71 28.68 -16.59
N GLY A 70 -3.14 27.68 -17.37
CA GLY A 70 -3.21 27.74 -18.81
C GLY A 70 -1.91 27.45 -19.56
N VAL A 71 -0.79 27.25 -18.85
CA VAL A 71 0.48 26.82 -19.46
C VAL A 71 0.45 25.32 -19.70
N VAL A 72 0.68 24.88 -20.94
CA VAL A 72 0.87 23.46 -21.27
C VAL A 72 2.38 23.18 -21.36
N PRO A 73 2.98 22.45 -20.39
CA PRO A 73 4.42 22.24 -20.34
C PRO A 73 4.89 21.11 -21.28
N SER A 74 4.44 21.10 -22.54
CA SER A 74 4.78 20.04 -23.50
C SER A 74 6.16 20.17 -24.15
N ASN A 75 6.84 21.32 -23.97
CA ASN A 75 8.13 21.60 -24.59
C ASN A 75 8.96 22.49 -23.67
N VAL A 76 9.45 21.90 -22.57
CA VAL A 76 10.22 22.62 -21.56
C VAL A 76 11.71 22.38 -21.80
N GLU A 77 12.40 23.38 -22.30
CA GLU A 77 13.84 23.34 -22.52
C GLU A 77 14.58 23.78 -21.26
N LEU A 78 15.44 22.91 -20.75
CA LEU A 78 16.17 23.16 -19.51
C LEU A 78 17.62 22.66 -19.57
N LYS A 79 18.47 23.26 -18.74
CA LYS A 79 19.84 22.86 -18.51
C LYS A 79 20.07 22.65 -17.02
N LEU A 80 20.55 21.48 -16.64
CA LEU A 80 20.94 21.19 -15.26
C LEU A 80 22.35 21.72 -14.98
N ILE A 81 22.52 22.31 -13.81
CA ILE A 81 23.84 22.61 -13.24
C ILE A 81 24.11 21.46 -12.26
N LEU A 82 25.12 20.68 -12.56
CA LEU A 82 25.44 19.44 -11.85
C LEU A 82 26.68 19.64 -10.96
N GLU A 83 26.75 18.87 -9.89
CA GLU A 83 27.93 18.76 -9.03
C GLU A 83 29.11 18.14 -9.80
N ASP A 84 30.36 18.46 -9.40
CA ASP A 84 31.55 17.94 -10.03
C ASP A 84 31.58 16.40 -10.05
N GLY A 85 31.86 15.83 -11.23
CA GLY A 85 31.88 14.39 -11.43
C GLY A 85 30.51 13.76 -11.74
N VAL A 86 29.41 14.52 -11.62
CA VAL A 86 28.08 14.10 -12.04
C VAL A 86 27.88 14.40 -13.53
N THR A 87 27.37 13.44 -14.28
CA THR A 87 27.12 13.57 -15.71
C THR A 87 25.69 13.17 -16.07
N MET A 88 25.17 13.72 -17.18
CA MET A 88 23.92 13.28 -17.78
C MET A 88 24.11 11.92 -18.45
N LYS A 89 23.14 11.01 -18.29
CA LYS A 89 23.11 9.72 -18.98
C LYS A 89 21.88 9.58 -19.87
N ASP A 90 20.71 9.98 -19.35
CA ASP A 90 19.46 9.97 -20.11
C ASP A 90 18.59 11.18 -19.67
N PRO A 91 18.30 12.13 -20.56
CA PRO A 91 18.90 12.28 -21.90
C PRO A 91 20.42 12.50 -21.82
N SER A 92 21.15 12.14 -22.88
CA SER A 92 22.62 12.25 -22.92
C SER A 92 23.13 13.68 -23.14
N GLU A 93 22.24 14.58 -23.53
CA GLU A 93 22.54 15.99 -23.81
C GLU A 93 22.12 16.88 -22.62
N ASN A 94 22.80 18.00 -22.44
CA ASN A 94 22.47 19.02 -21.45
C ASN A 94 22.90 20.39 -22.01
N PRO A 95 22.00 21.22 -22.56
CA PRO A 95 20.53 21.25 -22.33
C PRO A 95 19.74 20.20 -23.12
N PHE A 96 18.49 19.99 -22.66
CA PHE A 96 17.53 19.05 -23.23
C PHE A 96 16.08 19.56 -23.10
N VAL A 97 15.14 18.89 -23.79
CA VAL A 97 13.71 19.23 -23.80
C VAL A 97 12.89 18.11 -23.19
N LEU A 98 11.94 18.48 -22.35
CA LEU A 98 10.99 17.54 -21.73
C LEU A 98 9.54 17.90 -22.09
N ASP A 99 8.74 16.87 -22.33
CA ASP A 99 7.28 16.94 -22.33
C ASP A 99 6.75 16.67 -20.92
N LEU A 100 6.57 17.74 -20.15
CA LEU A 100 6.10 17.65 -18.77
C LEU A 100 4.56 17.63 -18.64
N THR A 101 3.83 17.35 -19.70
CA THR A 101 2.43 16.92 -19.60
C THR A 101 2.31 15.55 -18.94
N LYS A 102 3.44 14.89 -18.73
CA LYS A 102 3.62 13.64 -17.99
C LYS A 102 4.90 13.72 -17.16
N THR A 103 5.01 12.88 -16.12
CA THR A 103 6.26 12.72 -15.36
C THR A 103 7.37 12.23 -16.27
N CYS A 104 8.50 12.93 -16.27
CA CYS A 104 9.67 12.57 -17.07
C CYS A 104 10.82 12.09 -16.17
N PRO A 105 11.35 10.88 -16.38
CA PRO A 105 12.59 10.48 -15.75
C PRO A 105 13.77 11.11 -16.47
N ILE A 106 14.81 11.48 -15.69
CA ILE A 106 16.16 11.76 -16.17
C ILE A 106 17.14 10.88 -15.39
N VAL A 107 18.25 10.51 -16.02
CA VAL A 107 19.26 9.67 -15.39
C VAL A 107 20.60 10.42 -15.35
N LEU A 108 21.14 10.56 -14.15
CA LEU A 108 22.48 11.05 -13.89
C LEU A 108 23.42 9.88 -13.60
N ALA A 109 24.69 10.01 -13.90
CA ALA A 109 25.72 9.06 -13.54
C ALA A 109 26.78 9.69 -12.65
N TYR A 110 27.19 8.98 -11.59
CA TYR A 110 28.28 9.35 -10.70
C TYR A 110 28.99 8.11 -10.17
N ALA A 111 30.31 8.10 -10.20
CA ALA A 111 31.16 6.99 -9.72
C ALA A 111 30.73 5.61 -10.25
N GLY A 112 30.32 5.55 -11.54
CA GLY A 112 29.88 4.29 -12.19
C GLY A 112 28.47 3.81 -11.80
N LYS A 113 27.73 4.57 -11.01
CA LYS A 113 26.33 4.29 -10.62
C LYS A 113 25.36 5.25 -11.31
N ASP A 114 24.16 4.77 -11.56
CA ASP A 114 23.08 5.55 -12.17
C ASP A 114 22.10 6.04 -11.10
N TYR A 115 21.68 7.29 -11.23
CA TYR A 115 20.73 7.94 -10.33
C TYR A 115 19.57 8.51 -11.15
N ARG A 116 18.37 7.99 -10.96
CA ARG A 116 17.19 8.43 -11.68
C ARG A 116 16.42 9.48 -10.89
N TYR A 117 16.25 10.66 -11.49
CA TYR A 117 15.40 11.73 -10.98
C TYR A 117 14.07 11.74 -11.72
N LEU A 118 13.02 12.13 -11.01
CA LEU A 118 11.70 12.43 -11.59
C LEU A 118 11.52 13.93 -11.74
N VAL A 119 11.23 14.38 -12.96
CA VAL A 119 10.84 15.77 -13.22
C VAL A 119 9.33 15.83 -13.35
N ILE A 120 8.68 16.64 -12.52
CA ILE A 120 7.23 16.74 -12.37
C ILE A 120 6.81 18.18 -12.56
N ALA A 121 5.76 18.44 -13.37
CA ALA A 121 5.14 19.75 -13.47
C ALA A 121 3.85 19.79 -12.63
N ASN A 122 3.72 20.84 -11.80
CA ASN A 122 2.45 21.22 -11.19
C ASN A 122 1.83 22.36 -12.02
N LEU A 123 0.53 22.27 -12.32
CA LEU A 123 -0.21 23.29 -13.05
C LEU A 123 -1.08 24.06 -12.06
N SER A 124 -0.87 25.37 -11.92
CA SER A 124 -1.71 26.25 -11.08
C SER A 124 -3.16 26.20 -11.58
N GLY A 125 -4.10 25.91 -10.69
CA GLY A 125 -5.53 25.77 -11.01
C GLY A 125 -6.06 24.33 -10.97
N ASN A 126 -5.18 23.35 -10.97
CA ASN A 126 -5.51 21.99 -10.52
C ASN A 126 -4.82 21.77 -9.18
N ASP A 127 -5.59 21.58 -8.12
CA ASP A 127 -5.10 21.13 -6.80
C ASP A 127 -4.55 19.68 -6.85
N ASP A 128 -4.31 19.15 -8.04
CA ASP A 128 -3.68 17.85 -8.28
C ASP A 128 -2.16 17.97 -8.24
N GLU A 129 -1.61 17.94 -7.05
CA GLU A 129 -0.18 17.86 -6.75
C GLU A 129 0.51 16.59 -7.33
N ASN A 130 -0.07 15.91 -8.33
CA ASN A 130 0.43 14.59 -8.69
C ASN A 130 0.33 14.26 -10.17
N VAL A 131 1.43 14.42 -10.84
CA VAL A 131 1.64 14.03 -12.24
C VAL A 131 1.74 12.52 -12.47
N MET A 132 1.86 11.70 -11.45
CA MET A 132 1.45 10.30 -11.53
C MET A 132 -0.07 10.28 -11.44
N ARG A 133 -0.75 10.12 -12.59
CA ARG A 133 -2.20 10.09 -12.69
C ARG A 133 -2.80 9.14 -11.66
N ASP A 134 -4.03 9.41 -11.27
CA ASP A 134 -4.85 8.48 -10.51
C ASP A 134 -5.04 7.19 -11.30
N GLY A 135 -4.26 6.18 -10.95
CA GLY A 135 -4.35 4.86 -11.56
C GLY A 135 -5.55 4.07 -11.08
N PRO A 136 -5.97 3.07 -11.83
CA PRO A 136 -6.96 2.12 -11.34
C PRO A 136 -6.38 1.29 -10.19
N VAL A 137 -7.22 0.94 -9.21
CA VAL A 137 -6.97 -0.21 -8.33
C VAL A 137 -7.29 -1.45 -9.15
N SER A 138 -6.29 -2.26 -9.49
CA SER A 138 -6.49 -3.46 -10.33
C SER A 138 -6.02 -4.75 -9.65
N ASP A 139 -4.92 -4.69 -8.92
CA ASP A 139 -4.33 -5.81 -8.20
C ASP A 139 -3.99 -5.32 -6.77
N MET A 140 -4.93 -5.55 -5.82
CA MET A 140 -4.87 -4.98 -4.47
C MET A 140 -4.38 -6.00 -3.44
N ALA A 141 -3.19 -5.79 -2.87
CA ALA A 141 -2.67 -6.60 -1.77
C ALA A 141 -3.32 -6.22 -0.44
N LEU A 142 -3.80 -7.21 0.32
CA LEU A 142 -4.24 -7.02 1.70
C LEU A 142 -3.02 -7.01 2.64
N MET A 143 -2.91 -5.95 3.44
CA MET A 143 -1.76 -5.66 4.29
C MET A 143 -2.20 -5.60 5.75
N TYR A 144 -2.31 -6.75 6.40
CA TYR A 144 -2.68 -6.81 7.82
C TYR A 144 -1.57 -6.25 8.70
N TYR A 145 -1.91 -5.33 9.59
CA TYR A 145 -0.94 -4.73 10.50
C TYR A 145 -1.58 -4.08 11.73
N GLY A 146 -0.93 -4.24 12.84
CA GLY A 146 -1.22 -3.50 14.06
C GLY A 146 -2.13 -4.21 15.05
N GLY A 147 -2.60 -5.41 14.72
CA GLY A 147 -3.52 -6.19 15.53
C GLY A 147 -3.24 -7.70 15.50
N SER A 148 -4.30 -8.50 15.43
CA SER A 148 -4.26 -9.94 15.65
C SER A 148 -3.40 -10.74 14.68
N HIS A 149 -3.37 -10.34 13.41
CA HIS A 149 -2.64 -11.08 12.37
C HIS A 149 -1.12 -11.01 12.53
N ARG A 150 -0.60 -9.99 13.18
CA ARG A 150 0.84 -9.81 13.39
C ARG A 150 1.25 -9.75 14.86
N ILE A 151 0.48 -10.37 15.75
CA ILE A 151 0.86 -10.48 17.17
C ILE A 151 2.19 -11.23 17.28
N GLY A 152 3.12 -10.66 18.05
CA GLY A 152 4.45 -11.24 18.24
C GLY A 152 5.38 -11.15 17.03
N MET A 153 4.93 -10.55 15.92
CA MET A 153 5.75 -10.27 14.75
C MET A 153 6.23 -8.82 14.78
N SER A 154 7.43 -8.61 14.21
CA SER A 154 7.89 -7.24 13.95
C SER A 154 6.98 -6.56 12.93
N ASP A 155 7.07 -5.23 12.87
CA ASP A 155 6.45 -4.45 11.80
C ASP A 155 6.88 -4.95 10.40
N TRP A 156 6.16 -4.52 9.36
CA TRP A 156 6.53 -4.79 7.98
C TRP A 156 7.97 -4.36 7.72
N THR A 157 8.85 -5.32 7.45
CA THR A 157 10.23 -5.01 7.06
C THR A 157 10.28 -4.44 5.63
N SER A 158 11.35 -3.72 5.31
CA SER A 158 11.60 -3.24 3.95
C SER A 158 11.59 -4.38 2.92
N GLU A 159 12.13 -5.55 3.25
CA GLU A 159 12.13 -6.71 2.35
C GLU A 159 10.73 -7.27 2.11
N GLN A 160 9.90 -7.34 3.16
CA GLN A 160 8.51 -7.77 3.03
C GLN A 160 7.70 -6.80 2.18
N LEU A 161 7.84 -5.49 2.43
CA LEU A 161 7.20 -4.45 1.62
C LEU A 161 7.68 -4.50 0.17
N ARG A 162 9.01 -4.61 -0.04
CA ARG A 162 9.59 -4.75 -1.37
C ARG A 162 9.03 -5.94 -2.14
N SER A 163 8.79 -7.08 -1.47
CA SER A 163 8.20 -8.28 -2.10
C SER A 163 6.76 -8.06 -2.57
N ASN A 164 6.05 -7.08 -2.03
CA ASN A 164 4.73 -6.66 -2.50
C ASN A 164 4.80 -5.56 -3.58
N VAL A 165 5.88 -4.79 -3.61
CA VAL A 165 6.08 -3.70 -4.58
C VAL A 165 6.61 -4.22 -5.90
N VAL A 166 7.56 -5.19 -5.85
CA VAL A 166 8.23 -5.71 -7.05
C VAL A 166 8.29 -7.24 -7.07
N TYR A 167 8.09 -7.79 -8.24
CA TYR A 167 8.37 -9.17 -8.58
C TYR A 167 9.74 -9.28 -9.23
N GLN A 168 10.58 -10.17 -8.77
CA GLN A 168 11.82 -10.54 -9.43
C GLN A 168 11.62 -11.85 -10.19
N ASP A 169 11.73 -11.80 -11.50
CA ASP A 169 11.57 -12.98 -12.35
C ASP A 169 12.76 -13.96 -12.24
N ARG A 170 12.64 -15.12 -12.90
CA ARG A 170 13.69 -16.18 -12.85
C ARG A 170 15.04 -15.75 -13.47
N ASN A 171 15.05 -14.64 -14.23
CA ASN A 171 16.26 -14.06 -14.82
C ASN A 171 16.84 -12.94 -13.95
N GLY A 172 16.24 -12.67 -12.80
CA GLY A 172 16.66 -11.62 -11.89
C GLY A 172 16.14 -10.23 -12.23
N LYS A 173 15.35 -10.07 -13.32
CA LYS A 173 14.74 -8.80 -13.69
C LYS A 173 13.58 -8.48 -12.75
N GLU A 174 13.51 -7.21 -12.27
CA GLU A 174 12.41 -6.71 -11.46
C GLU A 174 11.29 -6.12 -12.34
N HIS A 175 10.05 -6.33 -11.89
CA HIS A 175 8.81 -5.83 -12.47
C HIS A 175 7.92 -5.27 -11.38
N TRP A 176 7.10 -4.26 -11.67
CA TRP A 176 6.06 -3.82 -10.75
C TRP A 176 5.10 -4.96 -10.44
N LEU A 177 4.71 -5.13 -9.16
CA LEU A 177 3.81 -6.20 -8.74
C LEU A 177 2.42 -5.65 -8.41
N PHE A 178 2.12 -5.32 -7.15
CA PHE A 178 0.81 -4.78 -6.81
C PHE A 178 0.73 -3.28 -7.11
N ASP A 179 -0.42 -2.84 -7.62
CA ASP A 179 -0.70 -1.42 -7.87
C ASP A 179 -1.39 -0.74 -6.69
N SER A 180 -1.94 -1.52 -5.76
CA SER A 180 -2.69 -1.02 -4.63
C SER A 180 -2.52 -1.87 -3.37
N PHE A 181 -2.69 -1.22 -2.21
CA PHE A 181 -2.42 -1.79 -0.89
C PHE A 181 -3.54 -1.41 0.07
N LEU A 182 -4.26 -2.41 0.58
CA LEU A 182 -5.29 -2.26 1.59
C LEU A 182 -4.71 -2.52 2.98
N PHE A 183 -4.55 -1.49 3.78
CA PHE A 183 -4.17 -1.62 5.19
C PHE A 183 -5.41 -1.87 6.05
N LEU A 184 -5.43 -3.00 6.73
CA LEU A 184 -6.57 -3.46 7.51
C LEU A 184 -6.15 -4.26 8.74
N GLU A 185 -7.10 -4.43 9.66
CA GLU A 185 -7.03 -5.37 10.76
C GLU A 185 -8.45 -5.69 11.27
N THR A 186 -8.65 -6.89 11.80
CA THR A 186 -9.95 -7.34 12.33
C THR A 186 -10.06 -7.15 13.83
N SER A 187 -8.95 -7.21 14.57
CA SER A 187 -8.90 -6.94 16.01
C SER A 187 -7.56 -6.33 16.44
N ASP A 188 -7.54 -5.72 17.62
CA ASP A 188 -6.32 -5.15 18.21
C ASP A 188 -5.36 -6.21 18.80
N GLY A 189 -5.78 -7.48 18.79
CA GLY A 189 -5.05 -8.59 19.43
C GLY A 189 -5.18 -8.64 20.95
N GLY A 190 -5.83 -7.67 21.56
CA GLY A 190 -6.11 -7.57 23.00
C GLY A 190 -7.56 -7.85 23.36
N GLY A 191 -8.36 -8.34 22.41
CA GLY A 191 -9.78 -8.66 22.61
C GLY A 191 -10.75 -7.55 22.19
N HIS A 192 -10.26 -6.50 21.50
CA HIS A 192 -11.12 -5.49 20.88
C HIS A 192 -11.18 -5.73 19.37
N TYR A 193 -12.38 -5.76 18.83
CA TYR A 193 -12.65 -6.09 17.44
C TYR A 193 -13.06 -4.86 16.63
N PHE A 194 -12.58 -4.79 15.39
CA PHE A 194 -12.90 -3.74 14.43
C PHE A 194 -14.02 -4.15 13.46
N GLU A 195 -14.31 -5.45 13.37
CA GLU A 195 -15.36 -6.01 12.51
C GLU A 195 -16.64 -6.33 13.29
N SER A 196 -17.70 -6.78 12.61
CA SER A 196 -19.02 -7.06 13.23
C SER A 196 -19.19 -8.48 13.77
N GLY A 197 -18.14 -9.31 13.75
CA GLY A 197 -18.24 -10.74 14.08
C GLY A 197 -18.64 -11.07 15.51
N PHE A 198 -18.42 -10.17 16.46
CA PHE A 198 -18.72 -10.41 17.86
C PHE A 198 -20.19 -10.16 18.26
N ASP A 199 -20.93 -9.37 17.46
CA ASP A 199 -22.35 -9.04 17.69
C ASP A 199 -23.32 -10.05 17.07
N ASP A 200 -22.82 -11.15 16.51
CA ASP A 200 -23.69 -12.18 15.96
C ASP A 200 -24.38 -12.93 17.13
N PRO A 201 -25.73 -12.84 17.26
CA PRO A 201 -26.45 -13.55 18.30
C PRO A 201 -26.30 -15.08 18.24
N ASN A 202 -25.94 -15.61 17.05
CA ASN A 202 -25.74 -17.03 16.84
C ASN A 202 -24.30 -17.48 17.17
N ASN A 203 -23.37 -16.54 17.36
CA ASN A 203 -21.98 -16.83 17.73
C ASN A 203 -21.49 -15.83 18.80
N PRO A 204 -22.10 -15.86 20.01
CA PRO A 204 -21.71 -14.95 21.08
C PRO A 204 -20.30 -15.27 21.55
N ARG A 205 -19.41 -14.28 21.47
CA ARG A 205 -18.05 -14.34 21.97
C ARG A 205 -17.91 -13.45 23.21
N PRO A 206 -18.16 -13.96 24.42
CA PRO A 206 -18.33 -13.14 25.62
C PRO A 206 -17.07 -12.36 26.03
N ASN A 207 -15.89 -12.76 25.56
CA ASN A 207 -14.61 -12.11 25.85
C ASN A 207 -14.19 -11.13 24.73
N GLU A 208 -14.96 -10.99 23.68
CA GLU A 208 -14.68 -10.08 22.58
C GLU A 208 -15.47 -8.79 22.75
N LYS A 209 -14.81 -7.67 22.62
CA LYS A 209 -15.39 -6.34 22.81
C LYS A 209 -15.24 -5.52 21.53
N GLY A 210 -16.22 -4.69 21.24
CA GLY A 210 -16.10 -3.71 20.18
C GLY A 210 -14.97 -2.72 20.48
N ALA A 211 -14.14 -2.47 19.50
CA ALA A 211 -13.08 -1.47 19.58
C ALA A 211 -13.69 -0.09 19.83
N ASN A 212 -13.08 0.69 20.71
CA ASN A 212 -13.51 2.02 21.07
C ASN A 212 -12.71 3.10 20.31
N LYS A 213 -13.03 4.38 20.53
CA LYS A 213 -12.35 5.50 19.88
C LYS A 213 -10.84 5.50 20.09
N SER A 214 -10.37 5.11 21.30
CA SER A 214 -8.94 5.03 21.58
C SER A 214 -8.28 3.95 20.71
N ASP A 215 -8.94 2.81 20.54
CA ASP A 215 -8.42 1.71 19.71
C ASP A 215 -8.39 2.09 18.23
N TRP A 216 -9.46 2.77 17.75
CA TRP A 216 -9.50 3.33 16.40
C TRP A 216 -8.40 4.38 16.17
N THR A 217 -8.09 5.19 17.18
CA THR A 217 -7.00 6.17 17.12
C THR A 217 -5.64 5.47 17.08
N LYS A 218 -5.41 4.48 17.95
CA LYS A 218 -4.15 3.75 18.03
C LYS A 218 -3.79 3.02 16.75
N ILE A 219 -4.77 2.40 16.06
CA ILE A 219 -4.50 1.72 14.79
C ILE A 219 -4.08 2.72 13.71
N LEU A 220 -4.74 3.89 13.66
CA LEU A 220 -4.32 4.98 12.76
C LEU A 220 -2.94 5.53 13.12
N ASP A 221 -2.62 5.67 14.42
CA ASP A 221 -1.30 6.11 14.87
C ASP A 221 -0.20 5.15 14.39
N LYS A 222 -0.45 3.84 14.40
CA LYS A 222 0.47 2.83 13.87
C LYS A 222 0.63 2.94 12.35
N TYR A 223 -0.48 3.07 11.59
CA TYR A 223 -0.43 3.13 10.13
C TYR A 223 0.31 4.36 9.61
N PHE A 224 0.05 5.51 10.24
CA PHE A 224 0.55 6.82 9.81
C PHE A 224 1.73 7.35 10.64
N ALA A 225 2.40 6.49 11.40
CA ALA A 225 3.67 6.86 12.04
C ALA A 225 4.70 7.27 10.97
N ALA A 226 5.61 8.19 11.32
CA ALA A 226 6.63 8.68 10.40
C ALA A 226 7.53 7.57 9.83
N ASP A 227 7.71 6.49 10.59
CA ASP A 227 8.41 5.27 10.19
C ASP A 227 7.46 4.05 10.11
N GLY A 228 6.16 4.30 10.05
CA GLY A 228 5.13 3.26 9.96
C GLY A 228 5.07 2.58 8.58
N PRO A 229 4.20 1.56 8.44
CA PRO A 229 4.20 0.72 7.24
C PRO A 229 3.87 1.50 5.95
N ILE A 230 3.02 2.54 6.01
CA ILE A 230 2.69 3.34 4.82
C ILE A 230 3.88 4.20 4.41
N ALA A 231 4.59 4.85 5.36
CA ALA A 231 5.79 5.64 5.07
C ALA A 231 6.91 4.76 4.50
N ARG A 232 7.10 3.56 5.06
CA ARG A 232 8.08 2.59 4.52
C ARG A 232 7.69 2.07 3.15
N LEU A 233 6.39 1.85 2.88
CA LEU A 233 5.90 1.47 1.56
C LEU A 233 6.20 2.56 0.52
N ASP A 234 5.94 3.83 0.85
CA ASP A 234 6.30 4.97 -0.02
C ASP A 234 7.78 4.96 -0.38
N LYS A 235 8.64 4.77 0.62
CA LYS A 235 10.08 4.64 0.43
C LYS A 235 10.45 3.44 -0.46
N GLU A 236 9.84 2.27 -0.27
CA GLU A 236 10.14 1.08 -1.09
C GLU A 236 9.67 1.25 -2.54
N VAL A 237 8.55 1.93 -2.79
CA VAL A 237 8.14 2.32 -4.15
C VAL A 237 9.17 3.25 -4.77
N GLY A 238 9.64 4.27 -4.05
CA GLY A 238 10.71 5.16 -4.50
C GLY A 238 12.02 4.42 -4.80
N ASN A 239 12.42 3.49 -3.95
CA ASN A 239 13.59 2.62 -4.18
C ASN A 239 13.42 1.75 -5.44
N ALA A 240 12.21 1.26 -5.70
CA ALA A 240 11.93 0.42 -6.88
C ALA A 240 12.00 1.21 -8.19
N ILE A 241 11.62 2.48 -8.20
CA ILE A 241 11.73 3.37 -9.37
C ILE A 241 13.16 3.40 -9.92
N GLN A 242 14.16 3.31 -9.04
CA GLN A 242 15.58 3.32 -9.45
C GLN A 242 15.99 2.04 -10.20
N ARG A 243 15.25 0.95 -10.05
CA ARG A 243 15.62 -0.37 -10.60
C ARG A 243 14.66 -0.89 -11.68
N VAL A 244 13.38 -0.53 -11.58
CA VAL A 244 12.34 -1.03 -12.50
C VAL A 244 12.09 0.00 -13.60
N SER A 245 11.31 1.01 -13.27
CA SER A 245 10.89 2.10 -14.16
C SER A 245 10.08 3.12 -13.34
N VAL A 246 9.78 4.28 -13.94
CA VAL A 246 8.77 5.17 -13.35
C VAL A 246 7.40 4.54 -13.58
N PRO A 247 6.61 4.27 -12.53
CA PRO A 247 5.26 3.76 -12.72
C PRO A 247 4.40 4.84 -13.38
N VAL A 248 3.46 4.42 -14.23
CA VAL A 248 2.53 5.33 -14.89
C VAL A 248 1.65 6.06 -13.87
N TYR A 249 1.38 5.40 -12.73
CA TYR A 249 0.49 5.87 -11.69
C TYR A 249 1.14 5.75 -10.30
N LYS A 250 0.77 6.67 -9.38
CA LYS A 250 1.03 6.46 -7.96
C LYS A 250 0.37 5.16 -7.51
N ARG A 251 1.06 4.43 -6.66
CA ARG A 251 0.49 3.23 -6.03
C ARG A 251 -0.62 3.66 -5.08
N ARG A 252 -1.71 2.91 -5.06
CA ARG A 252 -2.94 3.28 -4.36
C ARG A 252 -2.97 2.70 -2.97
N VAL A 253 -3.42 3.50 -2.01
CA VAL A 253 -3.62 3.07 -0.62
C VAL A 253 -5.10 3.11 -0.30
N VAL A 254 -5.59 2.03 0.29
CA VAL A 254 -6.95 1.92 0.83
C VAL A 254 -6.82 1.64 2.32
N ILE A 255 -7.62 2.30 3.13
CA ILE A 255 -7.61 2.14 4.59
C ILE A 255 -8.95 1.56 5.04
N PHE A 256 -8.90 0.57 5.93
CA PHE A 256 -10.12 0.00 6.47
C PHE A 256 -10.90 0.99 7.33
N LEU A 257 -12.21 0.82 7.41
CA LEU A 257 -13.13 1.51 8.29
C LEU A 257 -13.64 0.52 9.34
N PRO A 258 -13.34 0.71 10.63
CA PRO A 258 -13.91 -0.11 11.69
C PRO A 258 -15.44 0.03 11.75
N VAL A 259 -16.10 -1.04 12.19
CA VAL A 259 -17.56 -1.05 12.38
C VAL A 259 -17.93 -0.38 13.71
N PRO A 260 -18.80 0.62 13.70
CA PRO A 260 -19.45 1.08 14.93
C PRO A 260 -20.49 0.06 15.37
N PHE A 261 -20.14 -0.80 16.35
CA PHE A 261 -20.96 -1.94 16.73
C PHE A 261 -22.33 -1.55 17.25
N TYR A 262 -23.36 -2.11 16.68
CA TYR A 262 -24.74 -1.84 17.05
C TYR A 262 -24.94 -2.03 18.57
N ARG A 263 -25.54 -1.03 19.24
CA ARG A 263 -25.77 -0.93 20.71
C ARG A 263 -24.51 -0.74 21.57
N GLN A 264 -23.33 -0.52 20.99
CA GLN A 264 -22.16 -0.14 21.80
C GLN A 264 -22.35 1.30 22.34
N THR A 265 -22.19 1.48 23.66
CA THR A 265 -22.34 2.81 24.32
C THR A 265 -21.03 3.31 24.94
N ASN A 266 -20.01 2.49 24.99
CA ASN A 266 -18.69 2.80 25.57
C ASN A 266 -17.62 3.14 24.53
N TRP A 267 -18.03 3.51 23.30
CA TRP A 267 -17.08 3.81 22.23
C TRP A 267 -16.27 5.10 22.51
N GLY A 268 -16.89 6.11 23.12
CA GLY A 268 -16.25 7.39 23.45
C GLY A 268 -17.10 8.60 23.09
N THR A 269 -16.45 9.77 23.00
CA THR A 269 -17.14 11.05 22.77
C THR A 269 -16.65 11.73 21.48
N LEU A 270 -17.57 12.43 20.79
CA LEU A 270 -17.26 13.38 19.73
C LEU A 270 -17.91 14.74 20.08
N SER A 271 -17.11 15.82 20.01
CA SER A 271 -17.57 17.19 20.31
C SER A 271 -18.32 17.30 21.65
N GLY A 272 -17.86 16.54 22.67
CA GLY A 272 -18.46 16.54 24.01
C GLY A 272 -19.69 15.63 24.18
N LYS A 273 -20.23 15.02 23.10
CA LYS A 273 -21.35 14.08 23.15
C LYS A 273 -20.83 12.65 23.22
N ALA A 274 -21.30 11.86 24.21
CA ALA A 274 -21.08 10.41 24.24
C ALA A 274 -21.83 9.73 23.07
N MET A 275 -21.15 8.85 22.36
CA MET A 275 -21.75 8.10 21.23
C MET A 275 -22.50 6.88 21.73
N ASP A 276 -23.73 6.72 21.23
CA ASP A 276 -24.58 5.54 21.41
C ASP A 276 -24.85 4.89 20.06
N PHE A 277 -24.25 3.76 19.79
CA PHE A 277 -24.37 3.08 18.51
C PHE A 277 -25.68 2.30 18.28
N SER A 278 -26.64 2.38 19.22
CA SER A 278 -28.04 2.09 18.93
C SER A 278 -28.67 3.18 18.04
N VAL A 279 -28.09 4.38 18.03
CA VAL A 279 -28.52 5.54 17.25
C VAL A 279 -27.77 5.57 15.93
N LYS A 280 -28.48 5.48 14.80
CA LYS A 280 -27.91 5.54 13.45
C LYS A 280 -26.99 6.76 13.25
N ALA A 281 -27.44 7.95 13.69
CA ALA A 281 -26.68 9.19 13.51
C ALA A 281 -25.31 9.12 14.18
N ASP A 282 -25.20 8.50 15.35
CA ASP A 282 -23.94 8.38 16.08
C ASP A 282 -22.97 7.43 15.38
N ARG A 283 -23.48 6.34 14.77
CA ARG A 283 -22.65 5.43 13.93
C ARG A 283 -22.12 6.16 12.70
N VAL A 284 -22.96 6.98 12.06
CA VAL A 284 -22.55 7.81 10.92
C VAL A 284 -21.47 8.80 11.31
N GLU A 285 -21.65 9.54 12.43
CA GLU A 285 -20.69 10.54 12.88
C GLU A 285 -19.34 9.93 13.29
N ALA A 286 -19.34 8.79 13.96
CA ALA A 286 -18.11 8.07 14.28
C ALA A 286 -17.35 7.63 13.02
N SER A 287 -18.07 7.11 12.01
CA SER A 287 -17.50 6.73 10.73
C SER A 287 -16.92 7.93 9.97
N LYS A 288 -17.64 9.05 9.91
CA LYS A 288 -17.15 10.29 9.29
C LYS A 288 -15.90 10.81 9.97
N TRP A 289 -15.89 10.85 11.31
CA TRP A 289 -14.70 11.22 12.07
C TRP A 289 -13.47 10.37 11.70
N TYR A 290 -13.66 9.06 11.56
CA TYR A 290 -12.56 8.17 11.18
C TYR A 290 -12.04 8.46 9.77
N VAL A 291 -12.95 8.67 8.81
CA VAL A 291 -12.60 9.03 7.42
C VAL A 291 -11.80 10.34 7.38
N ASP A 292 -12.25 11.37 8.10
CA ASP A 292 -11.54 12.65 8.20
C ASP A 292 -10.16 12.50 8.85
N GLU A 293 -10.02 11.65 9.87
CA GLU A 293 -8.73 11.33 10.49
C GLU A 293 -7.78 10.60 9.53
N VAL A 294 -8.29 9.67 8.71
CA VAL A 294 -7.50 9.01 7.66
C VAL A 294 -6.97 10.05 6.67
N ILE A 295 -7.83 10.90 6.12
CA ILE A 295 -7.45 11.94 5.15
C ILE A 295 -6.40 12.88 5.75
N ARG A 296 -6.68 13.42 6.95
CA ARG A 296 -5.76 14.34 7.64
C ARG A 296 -4.37 13.74 7.86
N ARG A 297 -4.32 12.46 8.28
CA ARG A 297 -3.06 11.76 8.55
C ARG A 297 -2.33 11.40 7.27
N PHE A 298 -3.03 10.95 6.24
CA PHE A 298 -2.43 10.66 4.94
C PHE A 298 -1.79 11.92 4.33
N ASN A 299 -2.51 13.05 4.34
CA ASN A 299 -1.97 14.33 3.86
C ASN A 299 -0.75 14.78 4.65
N LYS A 300 -0.76 14.61 5.99
CA LYS A 300 0.41 14.93 6.84
C LYS A 300 1.62 14.06 6.53
N LEU A 301 1.43 12.81 6.06
CA LEU A 301 2.51 11.92 5.70
C LEU A 301 3.32 12.43 4.50
N ASN A 302 2.69 13.22 3.62
CA ASN A 302 3.29 13.80 2.42
C ASN A 302 3.98 12.74 1.55
N ALA A 303 3.26 11.64 1.25
CA ALA A 303 3.78 10.54 0.45
C ALA A 303 4.05 10.96 -0.99
N ASN A 304 5.21 10.58 -1.54
CA ASN A 304 5.60 10.98 -2.90
C ASN A 304 5.02 10.06 -3.98
N TYR A 305 4.95 8.77 -3.69
CA TYR A 305 4.67 7.70 -4.67
C TYR A 305 3.37 6.96 -4.39
N LEU A 306 2.69 7.33 -3.30
CA LEU A 306 1.40 6.78 -2.89
C LEU A 306 0.31 7.83 -3.00
N ALA A 307 -0.93 7.38 -3.26
CA ALA A 307 -2.12 8.21 -3.21
C ALA A 307 -3.23 7.48 -2.45
N LEU A 308 -3.95 8.20 -1.59
CA LEU A 308 -5.13 7.64 -0.92
C LEU A 308 -6.26 7.48 -1.95
N ASP A 309 -6.68 6.25 -2.19
CA ASP A 309 -7.74 5.95 -3.16
C ASP A 309 -9.11 5.80 -2.51
N GLY A 310 -9.15 5.23 -1.32
CA GLY A 310 -10.45 4.98 -0.72
C GLY A 310 -10.42 4.38 0.67
N ILE A 311 -11.61 4.02 1.07
CA ILE A 311 -11.94 3.43 2.36
C ILE A 311 -12.51 2.02 2.13
N TYR A 312 -12.13 1.06 2.95
CA TYR A 312 -12.62 -0.31 2.92
C TYR A 312 -13.50 -0.60 4.15
N TYR A 313 -14.71 -1.05 3.93
CA TYR A 313 -15.60 -1.49 5.00
C TYR A 313 -15.16 -2.87 5.50
N VAL A 314 -14.72 -2.95 6.77
CA VAL A 314 -14.01 -4.14 7.27
C VAL A 314 -14.90 -5.35 7.52
N ALA A 315 -16.20 -5.15 7.83
CA ALA A 315 -17.09 -6.29 8.02
C ALA A 315 -17.42 -6.97 6.69
N GLU A 316 -17.28 -8.26 6.65
CA GLU A 316 -17.52 -9.06 5.46
C GLU A 316 -19.01 -9.35 5.19
N GLN A 317 -19.89 -8.85 6.06
CA GLN A 317 -21.35 -9.01 5.95
C GLN A 317 -22.08 -7.73 6.40
N LEU A 318 -23.37 -7.61 6.02
CA LEU A 318 -24.18 -6.41 6.27
C LEU A 318 -25.05 -6.47 7.53
N THR A 319 -24.96 -7.50 8.33
CA THR A 319 -25.78 -7.70 9.52
C THR A 319 -25.72 -6.48 10.44
N ASN A 320 -26.90 -5.94 10.80
CA ASN A 320 -27.09 -4.73 11.62
C ASN A 320 -26.51 -3.42 11.07
N ASN A 321 -26.03 -3.38 9.80
CA ASN A 321 -25.28 -2.24 9.28
C ASN A 321 -25.91 -1.58 8.03
N ARG A 322 -26.91 -2.20 7.41
CA ARG A 322 -27.54 -1.70 6.17
C ARG A 322 -28.11 -0.28 6.27
N ASP A 323 -28.55 0.11 7.44
CA ASP A 323 -29.25 1.38 7.64
C ASP A 323 -28.31 2.60 7.57
N TYR A 324 -27.04 2.48 7.97
CA TYR A 324 -26.11 3.61 8.01
C TYR A 324 -25.08 3.64 6.88
N ILE A 325 -24.68 2.48 6.32
CA ILE A 325 -23.66 2.35 5.27
C ILE A 325 -23.90 3.31 4.09
N PRO A 326 -25.13 3.41 3.49
CA PRO A 326 -25.34 4.31 2.35
C PRO A 326 -25.06 5.79 2.66
N THR A 327 -25.30 6.23 3.91
CA THR A 327 -24.99 7.59 4.33
C THR A 327 -23.49 7.83 4.48
N VAL A 328 -22.75 6.82 4.98
CA VAL A 328 -21.29 6.86 5.07
C VAL A 328 -20.67 6.81 3.68
N ALA A 329 -21.21 5.99 2.78
CA ALA A 329 -20.78 5.93 1.38
C ALA A 329 -20.87 7.28 0.68
N ASP A 330 -22.02 8.00 0.84
CA ASP A 330 -22.18 9.35 0.28
C ASP A 330 -21.13 10.31 0.84
N TYR A 331 -20.80 10.20 2.13
CA TYR A 331 -19.76 11.03 2.75
C TYR A 331 -18.38 10.74 2.18
N ILE A 332 -17.97 9.47 2.07
CA ILE A 332 -16.70 9.06 1.49
C ILE A 332 -16.56 9.60 0.06
N LYS A 333 -17.62 9.45 -0.76
CA LYS A 333 -17.66 9.97 -2.12
C LYS A 333 -17.54 11.49 -2.20
N SER A 334 -18.12 12.21 -1.22
CA SER A 334 -17.99 13.68 -1.13
C SER A 334 -16.55 14.16 -0.87
N LYS A 335 -15.66 13.24 -0.45
CA LYS A 335 -14.23 13.47 -0.26
C LYS A 335 -13.39 13.01 -1.46
N ASN A 336 -14.00 12.71 -2.61
CA ASN A 336 -13.36 12.13 -3.79
C ASN A 336 -12.66 10.78 -3.53
N LEU A 337 -13.12 10.03 -2.53
CA LEU A 337 -12.64 8.70 -2.19
C LEU A 337 -13.63 7.63 -2.65
N LYS A 338 -13.12 6.45 -2.96
CA LYS A 338 -13.91 5.26 -3.29
C LYS A 338 -14.23 4.47 -2.03
N PHE A 339 -15.31 3.71 -2.09
CA PHE A 339 -15.74 2.85 -0.99
C PHE A 339 -15.70 1.39 -1.43
N TYR A 340 -14.89 0.58 -0.75
CA TYR A 340 -14.58 -0.81 -1.07
C TYR A 340 -15.20 -1.78 -0.09
N TRP A 341 -15.54 -3.00 -0.57
CA TRP A 341 -16.05 -4.09 0.26
C TRP A 341 -15.57 -5.44 -0.24
N ILE A 342 -15.32 -6.40 0.68
CA ILE A 342 -14.85 -7.75 0.38
C ILE A 342 -15.72 -8.74 1.15
N PRO A 343 -16.95 -9.08 0.68
CA PRO A 343 -17.80 -10.06 1.33
C PRO A 343 -17.39 -11.49 0.97
N TYR A 344 -17.54 -12.43 1.93
CA TYR A 344 -17.31 -13.84 1.65
C TYR A 344 -18.50 -14.49 0.92
N TRP A 345 -18.23 -15.60 0.22
CA TRP A 345 -19.26 -16.41 -0.43
C TRP A 345 -20.27 -16.96 0.58
N GLY A 346 -21.51 -16.55 0.48
CA GLY A 346 -22.59 -16.86 1.44
C GLY A 346 -22.80 -15.80 2.52
N ALA A 347 -22.04 -14.71 2.54
CA ALA A 347 -22.21 -13.62 3.49
C ALA A 347 -23.60 -12.97 3.37
N ASP A 348 -24.15 -12.55 4.51
CA ASP A 348 -25.38 -11.76 4.53
C ASP A 348 -25.21 -10.47 3.73
N GLY A 349 -26.04 -10.31 2.71
CA GLY A 349 -26.05 -9.13 1.85
C GLY A 349 -24.97 -9.09 0.77
N MET A 350 -24.19 -10.15 0.52
CA MET A 350 -23.08 -10.14 -0.45
C MET A 350 -23.45 -9.61 -1.84
N GLY A 351 -24.70 -9.77 -2.28
CA GLY A 351 -25.19 -9.25 -3.54
C GLY A 351 -25.79 -7.84 -3.52
N GLU A 352 -25.82 -7.19 -2.36
CA GLU A 352 -26.46 -5.88 -2.15
C GLU A 352 -25.49 -4.69 -2.28
N TRP A 353 -24.24 -4.92 -2.63
CA TRP A 353 -23.18 -3.92 -2.59
C TRP A 353 -23.50 -2.60 -3.31
N LYS A 354 -24.21 -2.68 -4.46
CA LYS A 354 -24.65 -1.48 -5.21
C LYS A 354 -25.70 -0.67 -4.43
N ASN A 355 -26.62 -1.36 -3.76
CA ASN A 355 -27.64 -0.70 -2.91
C ASN A 355 -27.01 -0.03 -1.71
N MET A 356 -25.89 -0.56 -1.20
CA MET A 356 -25.08 0.03 -0.13
C MET A 356 -24.14 1.13 -0.63
N LYS A 357 -24.15 1.41 -1.94
CA LYS A 357 -23.35 2.44 -2.61
C LYS A 357 -21.83 2.22 -2.54
N PHE A 358 -21.37 0.99 -2.40
CA PHE A 358 -19.95 0.69 -2.60
C PHE A 358 -19.56 0.93 -4.07
N ASP A 359 -18.33 1.35 -4.32
CA ASP A 359 -17.81 1.57 -5.66
C ASP A 359 -17.22 0.29 -6.27
N THR A 360 -16.71 -0.59 -5.42
CA THR A 360 -16.18 -1.89 -5.81
C THR A 360 -16.46 -2.91 -4.71
N ALA A 361 -16.86 -4.10 -5.10
CA ALA A 361 -16.95 -5.25 -4.19
C ALA A 361 -16.17 -6.44 -4.77
N PHE A 362 -15.30 -7.03 -3.96
CA PHE A 362 -14.54 -8.23 -4.29
C PHE A 362 -15.15 -9.42 -3.56
N LEU A 363 -15.70 -10.38 -4.29
CA LEU A 363 -16.26 -11.58 -3.67
C LEU A 363 -15.13 -12.54 -3.28
N GLN A 364 -15.07 -12.93 -1.99
CA GLN A 364 -14.19 -13.98 -1.51
C GLN A 364 -14.78 -15.35 -1.86
N PRO A 365 -14.10 -16.19 -2.63
CA PRO A 365 -14.61 -17.53 -2.97
C PRO A 365 -14.64 -18.52 -1.82
N ASN A 366 -13.86 -18.31 -0.73
CA ASN A 366 -13.73 -19.27 0.36
C ASN A 366 -13.29 -20.68 -0.10
N TYR A 367 -12.43 -20.76 -1.13
CA TYR A 367 -11.98 -22.04 -1.65
C TYR A 367 -10.72 -22.55 -0.95
N ALA A 368 -9.88 -21.63 -0.45
CA ALA A 368 -8.61 -21.98 0.18
C ALA A 368 -8.78 -22.61 1.58
N PHE A 369 -9.73 -22.13 2.37
CA PHE A 369 -9.81 -22.38 3.81
C PHE A 369 -10.52 -23.67 4.25
N PRO A 370 -11.58 -24.17 3.60
CA PRO A 370 -12.31 -25.33 4.10
C PRO A 370 -11.41 -26.56 4.33
N GLN A 371 -11.65 -27.32 5.43
CA GLN A 371 -10.91 -28.54 5.74
C GLN A 371 -10.97 -29.52 4.55
N THR A 372 -12.17 -29.77 4.03
CA THR A 372 -12.36 -30.56 2.81
C THR A 372 -12.32 -29.63 1.62
N LYS A 373 -11.48 -29.95 0.64
CA LYS A 373 -11.37 -29.20 -0.60
C LYS A 373 -12.73 -29.19 -1.32
N PRO A 374 -13.29 -28.02 -1.63
CA PRO A 374 -14.53 -27.96 -2.43
C PRO A 374 -14.32 -28.55 -3.82
N ASP A 375 -15.41 -29.03 -4.42
CA ASP A 375 -15.37 -29.45 -5.82
C ASP A 375 -15.08 -28.26 -6.74
N TYR A 376 -14.02 -28.34 -7.51
CA TYR A 376 -13.52 -27.24 -8.32
C TYR A 376 -14.56 -26.67 -9.30
N ASP A 377 -15.19 -27.55 -10.08
CA ASP A 377 -16.04 -27.13 -11.18
C ASP A 377 -17.35 -26.49 -10.66
N SER A 378 -18.04 -27.13 -9.74
CA SER A 378 -19.30 -26.61 -9.20
C SER A 378 -19.08 -25.35 -8.37
N HIS A 379 -18.00 -25.30 -7.58
CA HIS A 379 -17.71 -24.18 -6.70
C HIS A 379 -17.38 -22.91 -7.49
N PHE A 380 -16.36 -22.96 -8.37
CA PHE A 380 -15.98 -21.79 -9.16
C PHE A 380 -17.08 -21.39 -10.15
N LYS A 381 -17.80 -22.34 -10.74
CA LYS A 381 -18.95 -22.03 -11.61
C LYS A 381 -20.01 -21.21 -10.87
N SER A 382 -20.36 -21.61 -9.65
CA SER A 382 -21.37 -20.90 -8.85
C SER A 382 -20.92 -19.47 -8.52
N ILE A 383 -19.70 -19.31 -8.06
CA ILE A 383 -19.11 -18.03 -7.69
C ILE A 383 -18.98 -17.10 -8.89
N MET A 384 -18.42 -17.60 -10.00
CA MET A 384 -18.20 -16.78 -11.21
C MET A 384 -19.50 -16.32 -11.83
N ASN A 385 -20.52 -17.18 -11.85
CA ASN A 385 -21.85 -16.81 -12.32
C ASN A 385 -22.49 -15.74 -11.41
N PHE A 386 -22.37 -15.90 -10.11
CA PHE A 386 -22.89 -14.91 -9.16
C PHE A 386 -22.16 -13.58 -9.28
N ALA A 387 -20.83 -13.57 -9.20
CA ALA A 387 -20.01 -12.37 -9.31
C ALA A 387 -20.31 -11.62 -10.62
N SER A 388 -20.36 -12.33 -11.75
CA SER A 388 -20.71 -11.75 -13.05
C SER A 388 -22.11 -11.15 -13.06
N SER A 389 -23.12 -11.86 -12.51
CA SER A 389 -24.52 -11.40 -12.47
C SER A 389 -24.71 -10.14 -11.61
N LYS A 390 -23.85 -9.96 -10.60
CA LYS A 390 -23.85 -8.80 -9.69
C LYS A 390 -22.86 -7.72 -10.08
N GLY A 391 -21.99 -7.97 -11.06
CA GLY A 391 -20.92 -7.07 -11.47
C GLY A 391 -19.90 -6.87 -10.36
N MET A 392 -19.54 -7.95 -9.66
CA MET A 392 -18.51 -7.97 -8.61
C MET A 392 -17.17 -8.35 -9.18
N ASP A 393 -16.11 -7.84 -8.57
CA ASP A 393 -14.76 -8.31 -8.73
C ASP A 393 -14.49 -9.49 -7.78
N LEU A 394 -13.27 -10.01 -7.72
CA LEU A 394 -12.96 -11.24 -6.98
C LEU A 394 -11.75 -11.07 -6.07
N GLU A 395 -11.72 -11.85 -4.99
CA GLU A 395 -10.54 -12.04 -4.17
C GLU A 395 -9.87 -13.36 -4.48
N MET A 396 -8.55 -13.37 -4.50
CA MET A 396 -7.71 -14.56 -4.51
C MET A 396 -7.15 -14.78 -3.12
N GLU A 397 -7.36 -15.98 -2.58
CA GLU A 397 -7.05 -16.29 -1.18
C GLU A 397 -5.93 -17.32 -1.08
N PHE A 398 -4.91 -17.04 -0.28
CA PHE A 398 -3.85 -18.00 0.07
C PHE A 398 -3.19 -17.62 1.42
N ASP A 399 -2.85 -18.63 2.17
CA ASP A 399 -2.29 -18.52 3.51
C ASP A 399 -1.10 -19.48 3.70
N GLU A 400 -0.65 -19.65 4.93
CA GLU A 400 0.49 -20.49 5.30
C GLU A 400 0.34 -21.95 4.87
N TYR A 401 -0.88 -22.46 4.63
CA TYR A 401 -1.09 -23.78 4.04
C TYR A 401 -0.56 -23.91 2.60
N ALA A 402 -0.29 -22.80 1.93
CA ALA A 402 0.33 -22.81 0.59
C ALA A 402 1.84 -23.13 0.64
N LEU A 403 2.50 -23.05 1.79
CA LEU A 403 3.92 -23.39 1.95
C LEU A 403 4.11 -24.92 2.02
N TYR A 404 5.09 -25.43 1.29
CA TYR A 404 5.41 -26.86 1.24
C TYR A 404 5.76 -27.45 2.61
N ASN A 405 6.54 -26.73 3.39
CA ASN A 405 6.92 -27.13 4.74
C ASN A 405 6.22 -26.26 5.80
N ASN A 406 4.90 -26.07 5.66
CA ASN A 406 4.14 -25.45 6.74
C ASN A 406 3.99 -26.42 7.91
N LYS A 407 3.91 -25.91 9.13
CA LYS A 407 3.76 -26.72 10.34
C LYS A 407 2.30 -27.05 10.68
N LEU A 408 1.37 -26.79 9.75
CA LEU A 408 -0.07 -26.94 9.95
C LEU A 408 -0.60 -28.31 9.53
N GLY A 409 0.27 -29.14 8.90
CA GLY A 409 -0.02 -30.55 8.60
C GLY A 409 -0.80 -30.80 7.31
N ASP A 410 -1.12 -29.76 6.54
CA ASP A 410 -1.82 -29.86 5.26
C ASP A 410 -1.15 -28.92 4.25
N TYR A 411 -0.97 -29.36 3.00
CA TYR A 411 -0.34 -28.58 1.94
C TYR A 411 -1.37 -28.25 0.86
N ARG A 412 -1.69 -26.96 0.69
CA ARG A 412 -2.80 -26.50 -0.15
C ARG A 412 -2.38 -25.63 -1.35
N ALA A 413 -1.15 -25.71 -1.81
CA ALA A 413 -0.70 -24.98 -2.99
C ALA A 413 -1.49 -25.33 -4.26
N ASP A 414 -2.07 -26.52 -4.32
CA ASP A 414 -2.98 -26.94 -5.40
C ASP A 414 -4.25 -26.08 -5.46
N ARG A 415 -4.75 -25.61 -4.31
CA ARG A 415 -5.93 -24.70 -4.26
C ARG A 415 -5.58 -23.32 -4.83
N VAL A 416 -4.37 -22.82 -4.59
CA VAL A 416 -3.91 -21.56 -5.17
C VAL A 416 -3.79 -21.70 -6.71
N ARG A 417 -3.28 -22.84 -7.20
CA ARG A 417 -3.26 -23.14 -8.63
C ARG A 417 -4.65 -23.29 -9.24
N ASP A 418 -5.61 -23.78 -8.45
CA ASP A 418 -7.03 -23.82 -8.85
C ASP A 418 -7.59 -22.41 -9.04
N TYR A 419 -7.24 -21.43 -8.16
CA TYR A 419 -7.58 -20.02 -8.38
C TYR A 419 -7.00 -19.49 -9.69
N LEU A 420 -5.68 -19.70 -9.93
CA LEU A 420 -5.02 -19.25 -11.15
C LEU A 420 -5.71 -19.81 -12.41
N ARG A 421 -6.04 -21.10 -12.38
CA ARG A 421 -6.73 -21.81 -13.46
C ARG A 421 -8.13 -21.27 -13.68
N ALA A 422 -8.92 -21.11 -12.60
CA ALA A 422 -10.29 -20.63 -12.67
C ALA A 422 -10.33 -19.17 -13.14
N PHE A 423 -9.51 -18.30 -12.59
CA PHE A 423 -9.46 -16.89 -12.98
C PHE A 423 -9.09 -16.71 -14.46
N LYS A 424 -8.19 -17.53 -14.98
CA LYS A 424 -7.87 -17.55 -16.41
C LYS A 424 -9.05 -18.06 -17.23
N ALA A 425 -9.64 -19.20 -16.84
CA ALA A 425 -10.72 -19.85 -17.59
C ALA A 425 -12.00 -18.98 -17.69
N TYR A 426 -12.33 -18.26 -16.62
CA TYR A 426 -13.51 -17.38 -16.58
C TYR A 426 -13.20 -15.91 -17.01
N GLY A 427 -11.99 -15.64 -17.44
CA GLY A 427 -11.59 -14.31 -17.95
C GLY A 427 -11.41 -13.24 -16.86
N VAL A 428 -11.34 -13.63 -15.59
CA VAL A 428 -11.11 -12.73 -14.45
C VAL A 428 -9.78 -11.96 -14.62
N THR A 429 -8.74 -12.65 -15.08
CA THR A 429 -7.41 -12.06 -15.32
C THR A 429 -7.41 -10.92 -16.34
N THR A 430 -8.46 -10.75 -17.13
CA THR A 430 -8.55 -9.71 -18.17
C THR A 430 -9.63 -8.67 -17.92
N LYS A 431 -10.68 -9.02 -17.17
CA LYS A 431 -11.90 -8.20 -17.05
C LYS A 431 -12.11 -7.61 -15.66
N ASN A 432 -11.58 -8.27 -14.61
CA ASN A 432 -11.87 -7.93 -13.23
C ASN A 432 -10.66 -7.30 -12.54
N LYS A 433 -10.91 -6.53 -11.49
CA LYS A 433 -9.95 -6.25 -10.43
C LYS A 433 -9.81 -7.48 -9.56
N ILE A 434 -8.67 -7.62 -8.89
CA ILE A 434 -8.44 -8.73 -7.96
C ILE A 434 -7.87 -8.16 -6.65
N ALA A 435 -8.50 -8.53 -5.53
CA ALA A 435 -7.92 -8.39 -4.21
C ALA A 435 -7.15 -9.67 -3.86
N TYR A 436 -6.08 -9.56 -3.08
CA TYR A 436 -5.24 -10.71 -2.72
C TYR A 436 -5.12 -10.81 -1.20
N TYR A 437 -5.88 -11.75 -0.62
CA TYR A 437 -5.65 -12.17 0.74
C TYR A 437 -4.41 -13.07 0.78
N GLN A 438 -3.40 -12.65 1.51
CA GLN A 438 -2.10 -13.32 1.59
C GLN A 438 -1.64 -13.52 3.03
N SER A 439 -2.57 -13.68 3.98
CA SER A 439 -2.26 -13.79 5.40
C SER A 439 -1.25 -12.74 5.87
N ASN A 440 -0.16 -13.14 6.50
CA ASN A 440 0.85 -12.25 7.07
C ASN A 440 1.95 -11.79 6.11
N CYS A 441 1.94 -12.10 4.87
CA CYS A 441 2.91 -11.76 3.81
C CYS A 441 3.37 -12.99 3.02
N MET A 442 2.42 -13.75 2.48
CA MET A 442 2.73 -15.01 1.80
C MET A 442 3.57 -14.83 0.54
N VAL A 443 3.41 -13.72 -0.19
CA VAL A 443 4.26 -13.43 -1.36
C VAL A 443 5.74 -13.39 -0.97
N HIS A 444 6.09 -12.77 0.16
CA HIS A 444 7.46 -12.77 0.68
C HIS A 444 7.89 -14.16 1.15
N SER A 445 7.03 -14.87 1.88
CA SER A 445 7.33 -16.21 2.39
C SER A 445 7.60 -17.21 1.27
N LEU A 446 6.78 -17.21 0.22
CA LEU A 446 6.98 -18.05 -0.97
C LEU A 446 8.27 -17.68 -1.72
N LYS A 447 8.59 -16.37 -1.85
CA LYS A 447 9.81 -15.88 -2.48
C LYS A 447 11.07 -16.33 -1.77
N THR A 448 11.07 -16.30 -0.44
CA THR A 448 12.26 -16.54 0.39
C THR A 448 12.37 -17.97 0.90
N SER A 449 11.42 -18.83 0.53
CA SER A 449 11.45 -20.25 0.88
C SER A 449 12.64 -20.96 0.25
N GLU A 450 13.23 -21.91 0.97
CA GLU A 450 14.26 -22.81 0.47
C GLU A 450 13.70 -23.92 -0.45
N TYR A 451 12.37 -24.07 -0.48
CA TYR A 451 11.71 -25.12 -1.25
C TYR A 451 11.35 -24.64 -2.65
N LYS A 452 11.75 -25.42 -3.65
CA LYS A 452 11.48 -25.12 -5.06
C LYS A 452 9.97 -25.00 -5.36
N GLN A 453 9.14 -25.81 -4.70
CA GLN A 453 7.68 -25.80 -4.87
C GLN A 453 7.06 -24.46 -4.51
N ASP A 454 7.57 -23.80 -3.46
CA ASP A 454 7.12 -22.49 -3.01
C ASP A 454 7.57 -21.38 -3.97
N ASN A 455 8.84 -21.46 -4.41
CA ASN A 455 9.35 -20.52 -5.40
C ASN A 455 8.62 -20.64 -6.74
N ASP A 456 8.27 -21.86 -7.16
CA ASP A 456 7.47 -22.06 -8.38
C ASP A 456 6.10 -21.40 -8.24
N LEU A 457 5.42 -21.58 -7.09
CA LEU A 457 4.13 -20.94 -6.81
C LEU A 457 4.24 -19.41 -6.75
N TYR A 458 5.31 -18.86 -6.14
CA TYR A 458 5.62 -17.44 -6.18
C TYR A 458 5.65 -16.90 -7.61
N HIS A 459 6.41 -17.58 -8.48
CA HIS A 459 6.52 -17.18 -9.88
C HIS A 459 5.19 -17.31 -10.65
N GLU A 460 4.39 -18.35 -10.38
CA GLU A 460 3.08 -18.54 -11.00
C GLU A 460 2.12 -17.36 -10.66
N ILE A 461 2.02 -16.99 -9.38
CA ILE A 461 1.17 -15.87 -8.91
C ILE A 461 1.67 -14.55 -9.49
N CYS A 462 2.95 -14.25 -9.31
CA CYS A 462 3.50 -12.95 -9.68
C CYS A 462 3.51 -12.74 -11.20
N THR A 463 3.77 -13.78 -11.99
CA THR A 463 3.71 -13.70 -13.45
C THR A 463 2.30 -13.35 -13.91
N MET A 464 1.26 -13.96 -13.32
CA MET A 464 -0.13 -13.61 -13.64
C MET A 464 -0.39 -12.11 -13.39
N ILE A 465 0.04 -11.57 -12.24
CA ILE A 465 -0.17 -10.16 -11.89
C ILE A 465 0.55 -9.24 -12.88
N VAL A 466 1.82 -9.50 -13.15
CA VAL A 466 2.63 -8.70 -14.09
C VAL A 466 2.04 -8.74 -15.51
N GLU A 467 1.61 -9.90 -16.00
CA GLU A 467 0.95 -10.02 -17.30
C GLU A 467 -0.35 -9.21 -17.39
N ARG A 468 -1.10 -9.11 -16.27
CA ARG A 468 -2.31 -8.27 -16.18
C ARG A 468 -1.96 -6.79 -16.33
N GLN A 469 -0.93 -6.32 -15.61
CA GLN A 469 -0.49 -4.92 -15.67
C GLN A 469 0.05 -4.56 -17.05
N ARG A 470 0.84 -5.42 -17.68
CA ARG A 470 1.33 -5.21 -19.06
C ARG A 470 0.22 -5.04 -20.07
N ARG A 471 -0.84 -5.84 -19.98
CA ARG A 471 -2.00 -5.71 -20.88
C ARG A 471 -2.71 -4.38 -20.74
N ARG A 472 -2.59 -3.73 -19.58
CA ARG A 472 -3.16 -2.40 -19.30
C ARG A 472 -2.18 -1.26 -19.58
N GLY A 473 -0.94 -1.56 -19.96
CA GLY A 473 0.11 -0.57 -20.18
C GLY A 473 0.65 0.06 -18.89
N GLU A 474 0.61 -0.69 -17.79
CA GLU A 474 1.00 -0.24 -16.45
C GLU A 474 2.40 -0.73 -16.01
N ASP A 475 3.08 -1.59 -16.80
CA ASP A 475 4.43 -2.13 -16.53
C ASP A 475 5.52 -1.43 -17.37
#